data_5225f8dc9e0c4146f9375e755b69e70e
#
_entry.id   5225f8dc9e0c4146f9375e755b69e70e
#
_cell.length_a   1.000
_cell.length_b   1.000
_cell.length_c   1.000
_cell.angle_alpha   90.00
_cell.angle_beta   90.00
_cell.angle_gamma   90.00
#
_symmetry.space_group_name_H-M   'P 1'
#
loop_
_entity.id
_entity.type
_entity.pdbx_description
1 polymer ?
#
loop_
_entity_poly.entity_id
_entity_poly.type
_entity_poly.pdbx_seq_one_letter_code
_entity_poly.pdbx_strand_id
1 'polypeptide(L)'
;FEMVNSTDLAKTLNYQSGLRVENNCQNCGFPQVRINGLEGPYSQILINSRPIISALSGVYGLEQIPVNMIERVEVVRGGGSALFGANAVGGTINIITKDPINNSFQVSSMFSNMDGKSWEQYMGANVSLVAKDNSYGIALYESYRNRNPYDRDGDGFSELGKLNMNTFGFRAYYRPTHFSRINLEYHTTNEFRRGGNKFDLQPHETDITEQTKHIINSGGLSYDLFWHEYKHKISLYGSIQHTDRNSYYGAQKDLNAYGKTNDLTWVAGG
;
A
#
# COMPACT_ATOMS: atom_id res chain seq x y z
N PHE A 1 8.31 -11.44 5.13
CA PHE A 1 8.93 -10.59 4.11
C PHE A 1 10.42 -10.91 3.93
N GLU A 2 11.19 -10.97 5.01
CA GLU A 2 12.63 -11.29 4.97
C GLU A 2 12.93 -12.65 4.34
N MET A 3 12.14 -13.69 4.64
CA MET A 3 12.33 -15.03 4.09
C MET A 3 12.17 -15.13 2.58
N VAL A 4 11.42 -14.22 1.95
CA VAL A 4 11.16 -14.20 0.50
C VAL A 4 11.85 -13.03 -0.20
N ASN A 5 12.69 -12.26 0.51
CA ASN A 5 13.40 -11.09 0.00
C ASN A 5 12.49 -10.14 -0.83
N SER A 6 11.28 -9.91 -0.34
CA SER A 6 10.30 -9.10 -1.05
C SER A 6 10.21 -7.69 -0.47
N THR A 7 10.33 -6.70 -1.33
CA THR A 7 10.08 -5.28 -1.04
C THR A 7 8.63 -4.89 -1.30
N ASP A 8 7.78 -5.86 -1.67
CA ASP A 8 6.45 -5.68 -2.19
C ASP A 8 5.49 -6.67 -1.51
N LEU A 9 4.46 -6.09 -0.87
CA LEU A 9 3.43 -6.89 -0.20
C LEU A 9 2.73 -7.85 -1.18
N ALA A 10 2.42 -7.38 -2.38
CA ALA A 10 1.72 -8.18 -3.37
C ALA A 10 2.51 -9.44 -3.73
N LYS A 11 3.80 -9.32 -3.99
CA LYS A 11 4.67 -10.50 -4.26
C LYS A 11 4.69 -11.48 -3.09
N THR A 12 4.70 -10.97 -1.86
CA THR A 12 4.70 -11.83 -0.66
C THR A 12 3.40 -12.64 -0.52
N LEU A 13 2.28 -12.07 -0.92
CA LEU A 13 0.98 -12.75 -0.86
C LEU A 13 0.89 -13.97 -1.79
N ASN A 14 1.68 -14.05 -2.85
CA ASN A 14 1.75 -15.24 -3.70
C ASN A 14 2.21 -16.51 -2.99
N TYR A 15 2.90 -16.39 -1.87
CA TYR A 15 3.34 -17.53 -1.07
C TYR A 15 2.27 -18.04 -0.09
N GLN A 16 1.09 -17.40 -0.07
CA GLN A 16 -0.02 -17.82 0.78
C GLN A 16 -0.98 -18.73 -0.01
N SER A 17 -1.32 -19.89 0.55
CA SER A 17 -2.28 -20.81 -0.07
C SER A 17 -3.62 -20.14 -0.33
N GLY A 18 -4.16 -20.31 -1.53
CA GLY A 18 -5.46 -19.75 -1.94
C GLY A 18 -5.40 -18.28 -2.35
N LEU A 19 -4.22 -17.68 -2.36
CA LEU A 19 -3.97 -16.36 -2.93
C LEU A 19 -3.17 -16.46 -4.22
N ARG A 20 -3.50 -15.63 -5.18
CA ARG A 20 -2.74 -15.44 -6.40
C ARG A 20 -2.65 -13.96 -6.72
N VAL A 21 -1.45 -13.48 -6.97
CA VAL A 21 -1.22 -12.12 -7.44
C VAL A 21 -0.96 -12.17 -8.93
N GLU A 22 -1.75 -11.44 -9.67
CA GLU A 22 -1.64 -11.31 -11.13
C GLU A 22 -1.41 -9.86 -11.50
N ASN A 23 -0.54 -9.61 -12.47
CA ASN A 23 -0.42 -8.30 -13.09
C ASN A 23 -1.40 -8.28 -14.27
N ASN A 24 -2.50 -7.55 -14.12
CA ASN A 24 -3.54 -7.48 -15.14
C ASN A 24 -3.17 -6.60 -16.34
N CYS A 25 -2.11 -5.83 -16.21
CA CYS A 25 -1.62 -4.95 -17.25
C CYS A 25 -0.09 -4.95 -17.23
N GLN A 26 0.53 -5.38 -18.32
CA GLN A 26 2.01 -5.38 -18.45
C GLN A 26 2.59 -3.98 -18.36
N ASN A 27 1.99 -3.01 -19.05
CA ASN A 27 2.50 -1.64 -19.08
C ASN A 27 2.25 -0.86 -17.78
N CYS A 28 1.11 -1.07 -17.12
CA CYS A 28 0.78 -0.40 -15.85
C CYS A 28 1.48 -1.05 -14.65
N GLY A 29 1.74 -2.35 -14.73
CA GLY A 29 2.46 -3.12 -13.72
C GLY A 29 1.81 -3.13 -12.34
N PHE A 30 0.44 -3.13 -12.25
CA PHE A 30 -0.18 -3.24 -10.95
C PHE A 30 -0.67 -4.64 -10.63
N PRO A 31 -0.31 -5.10 -9.44
CA PRO A 31 -0.72 -6.40 -8.98
C PRO A 31 -2.15 -6.37 -8.45
N GLN A 32 -2.93 -7.33 -8.86
CA GLN A 32 -4.25 -7.63 -8.32
C GLN A 32 -4.22 -8.95 -7.58
N VAL A 33 -4.74 -8.97 -6.35
CA VAL A 33 -4.84 -10.21 -5.57
C VAL A 33 -6.17 -10.90 -5.84
N ARG A 34 -6.11 -12.17 -6.18
CA ARG A 34 -7.26 -13.07 -6.26
C ARG A 34 -7.30 -13.97 -5.03
N ILE A 35 -8.46 -14.05 -4.40
CA ILE A 35 -8.73 -14.98 -3.29
C ILE A 35 -9.63 -16.09 -3.79
N ASN A 36 -9.18 -17.35 -3.71
CA ASN A 36 -9.91 -18.51 -4.21
C ASN A 36 -10.38 -18.36 -5.68
N GLY A 37 -9.60 -17.68 -6.50
CA GLY A 37 -9.92 -17.42 -7.91
C GLY A 37 -10.85 -16.23 -8.18
N LEU A 38 -11.42 -15.60 -7.16
CA LEU A 38 -12.23 -14.39 -7.31
C LEU A 38 -11.36 -13.16 -7.49
N GLU A 39 -11.77 -12.26 -8.37
CA GLU A 39 -11.03 -11.06 -8.74
C GLU A 39 -10.92 -10.03 -7.60
N GLY A 40 -9.96 -9.10 -7.73
CA GLY A 40 -9.66 -8.08 -6.74
C GLY A 40 -10.85 -7.28 -6.21
N PRO A 41 -11.83 -6.85 -7.02
CA PRO A 41 -13.02 -6.15 -6.55
C PRO A 41 -13.87 -6.92 -5.53
N TYR A 42 -13.72 -8.25 -5.49
CA TYR A 42 -14.40 -9.13 -4.52
C TYR A 42 -13.55 -9.41 -3.28
N SER A 43 -12.41 -8.77 -3.14
CA SER A 43 -11.48 -8.92 -2.02
C SER A 43 -11.38 -7.61 -1.26
N GLN A 44 -11.75 -7.62 0.02
CA GLN A 44 -11.64 -6.43 0.86
C GLN A 44 -10.24 -6.30 1.45
N ILE A 45 -9.61 -5.14 1.23
CA ILE A 45 -8.33 -4.81 1.84
C ILE A 45 -8.59 -3.89 3.03
N LEU A 46 -7.98 -4.23 4.17
CA LEU A 46 -8.06 -3.47 5.41
C LEU A 46 -6.65 -3.08 5.87
N ILE A 47 -6.52 -1.93 6.50
CA ILE A 47 -5.37 -1.57 7.33
C ILE A 47 -5.86 -1.41 8.77
N ASN A 48 -5.27 -2.16 9.70
CA ASN A 48 -5.65 -2.15 11.11
C ASN A 48 -7.16 -2.36 11.31
N SER A 49 -7.74 -3.32 10.55
CA SER A 49 -9.16 -3.66 10.54
C SER A 49 -10.09 -2.56 10.00
N ARG A 50 -9.56 -1.56 9.30
CA ARG A 50 -10.33 -0.49 8.68
C ARG A 50 -10.26 -0.60 7.15
N PRO A 51 -11.39 -0.49 6.44
CA PRO A 51 -11.37 -0.56 4.99
C PRO A 51 -10.49 0.54 4.37
N ILE A 52 -9.69 0.16 3.37
CA ILE A 52 -9.09 1.11 2.44
C ILE A 52 -10.17 1.41 1.40
N ILE A 53 -10.67 2.64 1.37
CA ILE A 53 -11.96 2.92 0.70
C ILE A 53 -11.81 3.67 -0.62
N SER A 54 -10.62 4.04 -1.06
CA SER A 54 -10.50 4.67 -2.37
C SER A 54 -10.69 3.63 -3.49
N ALA A 55 -11.53 3.93 -4.48
CA ALA A 55 -11.66 3.11 -5.69
C ALA A 55 -10.30 2.91 -6.40
N LEU A 56 -9.39 3.88 -6.27
CA LEU A 56 -8.04 3.82 -6.80
C LEU A 56 -7.13 2.91 -5.97
N SER A 57 -7.34 2.80 -4.65
CA SER A 57 -6.53 1.93 -3.80
C SER A 57 -6.86 0.45 -3.97
N GLY A 58 -8.04 0.10 -4.48
CA GLY A 58 -8.36 -1.27 -4.89
C GLY A 58 -7.50 -1.77 -6.06
N VAL A 59 -6.99 -0.86 -6.88
CA VAL A 59 -6.17 -1.17 -8.05
C VAL A 59 -4.68 -1.07 -7.74
N TYR A 60 -4.24 -0.04 -7.03
CA TYR A 60 -2.80 0.24 -6.80
C TYR A 60 -2.36 0.02 -5.34
N GLY A 61 -3.30 -0.14 -4.42
CA GLY A 61 -3.08 0.03 -2.98
C GLY A 61 -2.09 -0.94 -2.34
N LEU A 62 -1.97 -2.16 -2.84
CA LEU A 62 -1.09 -3.16 -2.21
C LEU A 62 0.41 -2.86 -2.38
N GLU A 63 0.82 -2.33 -3.53
CA GLU A 63 2.22 -1.97 -3.73
C GLU A 63 2.60 -0.66 -3.04
N GLN A 64 1.61 0.19 -2.74
CA GLN A 64 1.81 1.49 -2.09
C GLN A 64 2.02 1.36 -0.58
N ILE A 65 1.75 0.18 -0.01
CA ILE A 65 1.98 -0.09 1.40
C ILE A 65 3.41 -0.58 1.60
N PRO A 66 4.28 0.20 2.24
CA PRO A 66 5.66 -0.18 2.41
C PRO A 66 5.79 -1.36 3.39
N VAL A 67 6.53 -2.38 2.99
CA VAL A 67 6.69 -3.61 3.78
C VAL A 67 7.31 -3.37 5.15
N ASN A 68 8.13 -2.34 5.29
CA ASN A 68 8.78 -1.99 6.55
C ASN A 68 7.80 -1.49 7.63
N MET A 69 6.60 -1.01 7.26
CA MET A 69 5.55 -0.63 8.22
C MET A 69 4.70 -1.82 8.66
N ILE A 70 4.75 -2.95 7.95
CA ILE A 70 3.88 -4.10 8.19
C ILE A 70 4.45 -4.96 9.32
N GLU A 71 3.61 -5.28 10.31
CA GLU A 71 3.91 -6.29 11.32
C GLU A 71 3.53 -7.69 10.80
N ARG A 72 2.27 -7.84 10.35
CA ARG A 72 1.74 -9.09 9.79
C ARG A 72 0.57 -8.82 8.85
N VAL A 73 0.23 -9.84 8.07
CA VAL A 73 -0.95 -9.84 7.21
C VAL A 73 -1.84 -10.99 7.63
N GLU A 74 -3.10 -10.70 7.85
CA GLU A 74 -4.14 -11.65 8.20
C GLU A 74 -5.06 -11.85 6.98
N VAL A 75 -5.26 -13.10 6.58
CA VAL A 75 -6.10 -13.41 5.43
C VAL A 75 -7.28 -14.25 5.89
N VAL A 76 -8.48 -13.73 5.67
CA VAL A 76 -9.74 -14.48 5.87
C VAL A 76 -10.28 -14.83 4.48
N ARG A 77 -10.41 -16.12 4.21
CA ARG A 77 -10.93 -16.65 2.94
C ARG A 77 -12.41 -16.97 3.07
N GLY A 78 -13.17 -16.63 2.03
CA GLY A 78 -14.61 -16.80 2.01
C GLY A 78 -15.38 -15.57 2.44
N GLY A 79 -16.70 -15.62 2.38
CA GLY A 79 -17.57 -14.47 2.60
C GLY A 79 -17.42 -13.83 3.98
N GLY A 80 -17.05 -12.57 3.98
CA GLY A 80 -16.89 -11.74 5.18
C GLY A 80 -17.67 -10.43 5.13
N SER A 81 -18.60 -10.30 4.17
CA SER A 81 -19.30 -9.05 3.88
C SER A 81 -20.07 -8.47 5.06
N ALA A 82 -20.58 -9.31 5.95
CA ALA A 82 -21.28 -8.87 7.16
C ALA A 82 -20.37 -8.13 8.17
N LEU A 83 -19.07 -8.45 8.18
CA LEU A 83 -18.10 -7.88 9.12
C LEU A 83 -17.24 -6.80 8.47
N PHE A 84 -16.90 -6.97 7.18
CA PHE A 84 -15.83 -6.21 6.53
C PHE A 84 -16.28 -5.36 5.35
N GLY A 85 -17.58 -5.41 5.01
CA GLY A 85 -18.18 -4.63 3.92
C GLY A 85 -18.44 -5.43 2.65
N ALA A 86 -19.17 -4.81 1.72
CA ALA A 86 -19.73 -5.46 0.52
C ALA A 86 -18.68 -6.13 -0.39
N ASN A 87 -17.46 -5.65 -0.41
CA ASN A 87 -16.39 -6.17 -1.25
C ASN A 87 -15.77 -7.47 -0.71
N ALA A 88 -16.05 -7.86 0.54
CA ALA A 88 -15.50 -9.06 1.16
C ALA A 88 -16.25 -10.34 0.77
N VAL A 89 -16.50 -10.53 -0.52
CA VAL A 89 -17.17 -11.73 -1.07
C VAL A 89 -16.21 -12.91 -1.16
N GLY A 90 -15.02 -12.68 -1.73
CA GLY A 90 -13.96 -13.69 -1.86
C GLY A 90 -13.13 -13.84 -0.60
N GLY A 91 -13.08 -12.79 0.20
CA GLY A 91 -12.30 -12.75 1.43
C GLY A 91 -11.81 -11.36 1.80
N THR A 92 -10.99 -11.33 2.85
CA THR A 92 -10.42 -10.11 3.40
C THR A 92 -8.93 -10.26 3.62
N ILE A 93 -8.16 -9.24 3.25
CA ILE A 93 -6.73 -9.10 3.56
C ILE A 93 -6.59 -7.95 4.53
N ASN A 94 -6.25 -8.26 5.78
CA ASN A 94 -6.05 -7.26 6.83
C ASN A 94 -4.56 -7.07 7.08
N ILE A 95 -4.06 -5.88 6.84
CA ILE A 95 -2.67 -5.48 7.01
C ILE A 95 -2.54 -4.83 8.37
N ILE A 96 -1.84 -5.50 9.28
CA ILE A 96 -1.55 -4.97 10.61
C ILE A 96 -0.22 -4.24 10.57
N THR A 97 -0.25 -2.96 10.90
CA THR A 97 0.96 -2.13 10.94
C THR A 97 1.67 -2.27 12.29
N LYS A 98 2.99 -2.07 12.28
CA LYS A 98 3.81 -2.09 13.49
C LYS A 98 3.32 -1.07 14.51
N ASP A 99 3.09 -1.54 15.73
CA ASP A 99 2.83 -0.70 16.88
C ASP A 99 4.16 -0.29 17.55
N PRO A 100 4.30 0.92 18.06
CA PRO A 100 5.44 1.29 18.89
C PRO A 100 5.34 0.58 20.25
N ILE A 101 6.09 -0.53 20.42
CA ILE A 101 6.08 -1.34 21.64
C ILE A 101 7.38 -1.12 22.42
N ASN A 102 8.49 -0.98 21.70
CA ASN A 102 9.83 -0.81 22.25
C ASN A 102 10.59 0.26 21.48
N ASN A 103 11.60 0.86 22.13
CA ASN A 103 12.54 1.74 21.45
C ASN A 103 13.37 0.92 20.47
N SER A 104 13.31 1.26 19.20
CA SER A 104 14.04 0.57 18.15
C SER A 104 14.38 1.48 16.98
N PHE A 105 15.43 1.11 16.26
CA PHE A 105 15.83 1.72 15.00
C PHE A 105 16.21 0.62 14.03
N GLN A 106 15.67 0.65 12.83
CA GLN A 106 15.95 -0.32 11.78
C GLN A 106 16.14 0.40 10.45
N VAL A 107 17.18 0.04 9.72
CA VAL A 107 17.38 0.43 8.31
C VAL A 107 17.48 -0.83 7.49
N SER A 108 16.86 -0.83 6.34
CA SER A 108 16.91 -1.91 5.36
C SER A 108 17.22 -1.36 3.98
N SER A 109 17.99 -2.10 3.21
CA SER A 109 18.24 -1.78 1.81
C SER A 109 18.26 -3.06 1.00
N MET A 110 17.76 -3.00 -0.22
CA MET A 110 17.84 -4.08 -1.19
C MET A 110 18.20 -3.51 -2.55
N PHE A 111 19.09 -4.21 -3.22
CA PHE A 111 19.52 -3.91 -4.58
C PHE A 111 19.26 -5.13 -5.44
N SER A 112 18.52 -4.99 -6.51
CA SER A 112 18.21 -6.08 -7.44
C SER A 112 18.68 -5.71 -8.83
N ASN A 113 19.33 -6.64 -9.50
CA ASN A 113 19.69 -6.54 -10.90
C ASN A 113 18.84 -7.52 -11.71
N MET A 114 18.25 -7.07 -12.79
CA MET A 114 17.46 -7.87 -13.71
C MET A 114 18.27 -8.09 -15.00
N ASP A 115 18.88 -9.26 -15.12
CA ASP A 115 19.65 -9.72 -16.27
C ASP A 115 20.75 -8.77 -16.76
N GLY A 116 21.33 -7.97 -15.86
CA GLY A 116 22.31 -6.94 -16.21
C GLY A 116 21.74 -5.72 -16.93
N LYS A 117 20.46 -5.73 -17.30
CA LYS A 117 19.80 -4.71 -18.10
C LYS A 117 19.10 -3.63 -17.27
N SER A 118 18.57 -3.98 -16.10
CA SER A 118 17.82 -3.05 -15.26
C SER A 118 18.12 -3.23 -13.77
N TRP A 119 17.89 -2.18 -13.01
CA TRP A 119 18.13 -2.12 -11.56
C TRP A 119 16.88 -1.70 -10.81
N GLU A 120 16.68 -2.32 -9.66
CA GLU A 120 15.71 -1.90 -8.67
C GLU A 120 16.41 -1.68 -7.33
N GLN A 121 16.14 -0.55 -6.70
CA GLN A 121 16.64 -0.18 -5.38
C GLN A 121 15.47 0.04 -4.44
N TYR A 122 15.58 -0.51 -3.24
CA TYR A 122 14.70 -0.23 -2.11
C TYR A 122 15.55 0.20 -0.91
N MET A 123 15.07 1.22 -0.21
CA MET A 123 15.60 1.66 1.08
C MET A 123 14.42 1.89 2.03
N GLY A 124 14.57 1.45 3.28
CA GLY A 124 13.55 1.64 4.31
C GLY A 124 14.19 1.97 5.65
N ALA A 125 13.55 2.84 6.41
CA ALA A 125 13.93 3.19 7.77
C ALA A 125 12.71 3.15 8.69
N ASN A 126 12.90 2.64 9.90
CA ASN A 126 11.90 2.64 10.96
C ASN A 126 12.52 3.14 12.25
N VAL A 127 11.76 3.96 12.97
CA VAL A 127 12.11 4.42 14.32
C VAL A 127 10.89 4.19 15.22
N SER A 128 11.09 3.59 16.39
CA SER A 128 10.04 3.45 17.39
C SER A 128 10.56 4.00 18.71
N LEU A 129 9.78 4.88 19.30
CA LEU A 129 10.06 5.52 20.58
C LEU A 129 8.85 5.33 21.51
N VAL A 130 9.12 4.86 22.72
CA VAL A 130 8.08 4.54 23.70
C VAL A 130 8.46 5.07 25.07
N ALA A 131 7.51 5.68 25.75
CA ALA A 131 7.69 6.12 27.14
C ALA A 131 7.94 4.93 28.07
N LYS A 132 8.72 5.13 29.12
CA LYS A 132 9.08 4.06 30.09
C LYS A 132 7.86 3.43 30.77
N ASP A 133 6.81 4.20 30.96
CA ASP A 133 5.53 3.78 31.53
C ASP A 133 4.51 3.30 30.50
N ASN A 134 4.90 3.24 29.23
CA ASN A 134 4.02 2.91 28.09
C ASN A 134 2.79 3.82 27.98
N SER A 135 2.82 5.02 28.52
CA SER A 135 1.70 5.97 28.42
C SER A 135 1.56 6.55 27.00
N TYR A 136 2.64 6.66 26.24
CA TYR A 136 2.64 7.07 24.83
C TYR A 136 3.78 6.42 24.05
N GLY A 137 3.61 6.36 22.76
CA GLY A 137 4.63 5.89 21.84
C GLY A 137 4.39 6.38 20.42
N ILE A 138 5.44 6.44 19.63
CA ILE A 138 5.41 6.80 18.22
C ILE A 138 6.32 5.87 17.41
N ALA A 139 5.82 5.36 16.30
CA ALA A 139 6.58 4.70 15.27
C ALA A 139 6.58 5.57 14.02
N LEU A 140 7.76 5.85 13.49
CA LEU A 140 8.00 6.56 12.23
C LEU A 140 8.53 5.56 11.23
N TYR A 141 8.13 5.68 9.98
CA TYR A 141 8.67 4.87 8.89
C TYR A 141 8.83 5.70 7.62
N GLU A 142 9.85 5.38 6.87
CA GLU A 142 10.10 5.91 5.55
C GLU A 142 10.55 4.78 4.63
N SER A 143 10.16 4.86 3.36
CA SER A 143 10.65 3.96 2.33
C SER A 143 10.79 4.66 1.00
N TYR A 144 11.85 4.32 0.30
CA TYR A 144 12.14 4.75 -1.07
C TYR A 144 12.31 3.52 -1.95
N ARG A 145 11.66 3.50 -3.10
CA ARG A 145 11.77 2.44 -4.11
C ARG A 145 11.95 3.06 -5.48
N ASN A 146 12.98 2.65 -6.17
CA ASN A 146 13.26 3.10 -7.53
C ASN A 146 13.59 1.90 -8.40
N ARG A 147 12.91 1.78 -9.54
CA ARG A 147 13.14 0.76 -10.56
C ARG A 147 13.27 1.42 -11.92
N ASN A 148 14.32 1.07 -12.64
CA ASN A 148 14.44 1.38 -14.06
C ASN A 148 13.51 0.47 -14.89
N PRO A 149 13.07 0.90 -16.07
CA PRO A 149 12.31 0.03 -16.95
C PRO A 149 13.16 -1.18 -17.35
N TYR A 150 12.51 -2.33 -17.50
CA TYR A 150 13.13 -3.57 -17.92
C TYR A 150 12.45 -4.08 -19.18
N ASP A 151 13.22 -4.17 -20.26
CA ASP A 151 12.89 -4.76 -21.52
C ASP A 151 13.63 -6.11 -21.61
N ARG A 152 12.87 -7.21 -21.55
CA ARG A 152 13.42 -8.55 -21.49
C ARG A 152 13.88 -9.04 -22.84
N ASP A 153 13.04 -8.92 -23.84
CA ASP A 153 13.24 -9.50 -25.17
C ASP A 153 13.93 -8.56 -26.16
N GLY A 154 14.06 -7.27 -25.80
CA GLY A 154 14.79 -6.27 -26.59
C GLY A 154 13.95 -5.67 -27.72
N ASP A 155 12.63 -5.73 -27.63
CA ASP A 155 11.72 -5.16 -28.62
C ASP A 155 11.48 -3.64 -28.43
N GLY A 156 12.06 -3.06 -27.38
CA GLY A 156 11.96 -1.65 -27.04
C GLY A 156 10.80 -1.31 -26.11
N PHE A 157 9.95 -2.28 -25.76
CA PHE A 157 8.87 -2.12 -24.79
C PHE A 157 9.24 -2.74 -23.43
N SER A 158 8.72 -2.19 -22.36
CA SER A 158 9.03 -2.68 -21.01
C SER A 158 8.05 -3.74 -20.56
N GLU A 159 8.55 -4.91 -20.10
CA GLU A 159 7.78 -5.89 -19.32
C GLU A 159 7.63 -5.45 -17.87
N LEU A 160 8.61 -4.68 -17.35
CA LEU A 160 8.48 -4.02 -16.06
C LEU A 160 8.70 -2.53 -16.24
N GLY A 161 7.70 -1.75 -15.94
CA GLY A 161 7.75 -0.29 -16.09
C GLY A 161 8.68 0.37 -15.07
N LYS A 162 9.06 1.62 -15.37
CA LYS A 162 9.75 2.52 -14.45
C LYS A 162 8.87 2.78 -13.22
N LEU A 163 9.48 2.74 -12.04
CA LEU A 163 8.82 3.05 -10.77
C LEU A 163 9.72 3.98 -9.96
N ASN A 164 9.15 5.03 -9.42
CA ASN A 164 9.76 5.82 -8.35
C ASN A 164 8.69 6.08 -7.30
N MET A 165 8.95 5.64 -6.08
CA MET A 165 7.98 5.74 -4.98
C MET A 165 8.71 6.15 -3.71
N ASN A 166 8.14 7.13 -3.02
CA ASN A 166 8.55 7.56 -1.70
C ASN A 166 7.34 7.54 -0.78
N THR A 167 7.46 6.88 0.36
CA THR A 167 6.40 6.81 1.37
C THR A 167 6.98 7.19 2.72
N PHE A 168 6.31 8.09 3.41
CA PHE A 168 6.59 8.48 4.78
C PHE A 168 5.33 8.36 5.62
N GLY A 169 5.47 7.97 6.87
CA GLY A 169 4.33 7.96 7.78
C GLY A 169 4.72 7.74 9.23
N PHE A 170 3.71 7.84 10.07
CA PHE A 170 3.83 7.55 11.48
C PHE A 170 2.56 6.92 12.04
N ARG A 171 2.74 6.21 13.14
CA ARG A 171 1.68 5.75 14.03
C ARG A 171 2.06 6.09 15.46
N ALA A 172 1.16 6.76 16.16
CA ALA A 172 1.36 7.16 17.55
C ALA A 172 0.18 6.70 18.41
N TYR A 173 0.44 6.43 19.65
CA TYR A 173 -0.62 6.22 20.63
C TYR A 173 -0.39 7.06 21.89
N TYR A 174 -1.50 7.35 22.56
CA TYR A 174 -1.54 7.92 23.89
C TYR A 174 -2.56 7.18 24.76
N ARG A 175 -2.19 6.82 25.97
CA ARG A 175 -3.04 6.16 26.96
C ARG A 175 -3.36 7.12 28.10
N PRO A 176 -4.50 7.85 28.02
CA PRO A 176 -4.93 8.73 29.11
C PRO A 176 -5.10 7.99 30.45
N THR A 177 -5.53 6.73 30.35
CA THR A 177 -5.69 5.80 31.47
C THR A 177 -5.25 4.39 31.08
N HIS A 178 -5.14 3.48 32.06
CA HIS A 178 -4.88 2.07 31.78
C HIS A 178 -5.98 1.40 30.91
N PHE A 179 -7.18 1.98 30.93
CA PHE A 179 -8.35 1.45 30.23
C PHE A 179 -8.69 2.18 28.94
N SER A 180 -7.89 3.17 28.54
CA SER A 180 -8.19 3.93 27.33
C SER A 180 -6.95 4.13 26.47
N ARG A 181 -7.15 4.15 25.14
CA ARG A 181 -6.10 4.37 24.17
C ARG A 181 -6.60 5.22 23.01
N ILE A 182 -5.87 6.26 22.70
CA ILE A 182 -6.02 7.05 21.49
C ILE A 182 -4.92 6.62 20.52
N ASN A 183 -5.25 6.34 19.27
CA ASN A 183 -4.27 6.10 18.23
C ASN A 183 -4.43 7.16 17.13
N LEU A 184 -3.31 7.68 16.68
CA LEU A 184 -3.21 8.61 15.56
C LEU A 184 -2.26 8.00 14.52
N GLU A 185 -2.66 8.01 13.26
CA GLU A 185 -1.83 7.53 12.15
C GLU A 185 -1.91 8.49 10.97
N TYR A 186 -0.81 8.60 10.25
CA TYR A 186 -0.72 9.35 9.02
C TYR A 186 0.31 8.70 8.11
N HIS A 187 0.02 8.69 6.82
CA HIS A 187 1.00 8.35 5.80
C HIS A 187 0.78 9.14 4.51
N THR A 188 1.86 9.39 3.81
CA THR A 188 1.87 10.00 2.49
C THR A 188 2.70 9.15 1.54
N THR A 189 2.22 9.00 0.32
CA THR A 189 2.92 8.29 -0.75
C THR A 189 2.95 9.16 -2.00
N ASN A 190 4.16 9.36 -2.52
CA ASN A 190 4.39 9.93 -3.84
C ASN A 190 4.86 8.81 -4.75
N GLU A 191 4.10 8.51 -5.79
CA GLU A 191 4.42 7.45 -6.75
C GLU A 191 4.43 8.01 -8.16
N PHE A 192 5.46 7.65 -8.91
CA PHE A 192 5.53 7.79 -10.35
C PHE A 192 5.74 6.41 -10.97
N ARG A 193 4.91 6.06 -11.93
CA ARG A 193 4.93 4.79 -12.63
C ARG A 193 4.77 5.02 -14.13
N ARG A 194 5.58 4.35 -14.95
CA ARG A 194 5.49 4.44 -16.40
C ARG A 194 5.92 3.15 -17.06
N GLY A 195 5.06 2.60 -17.91
CA GLY A 195 5.35 1.50 -18.82
C GLY A 195 5.17 1.91 -20.28
N GLY A 196 5.64 1.08 -21.21
CA GLY A 196 5.63 1.32 -22.63
C GLY A 196 7.04 1.43 -23.21
N ASN A 197 7.26 2.38 -24.11
CA ASN A 197 8.55 2.57 -24.76
C ASN A 197 9.01 4.04 -24.76
N LYS A 198 10.21 4.32 -25.31
CA LYS A 198 10.74 5.67 -25.53
C LYS A 198 10.67 6.55 -24.29
N PHE A 199 11.22 6.07 -23.17
CA PHE A 199 11.10 6.68 -21.82
C PHE A 199 11.64 8.11 -21.74
N ASP A 200 12.45 8.57 -22.69
CA ASP A 200 13.02 9.91 -22.75
C ASP A 200 12.07 10.95 -23.38
N LEU A 201 10.99 10.49 -24.02
CA LEU A 201 10.00 11.35 -24.68
C LEU A 201 8.79 11.58 -23.76
N GLN A 202 7.98 12.60 -24.10
CA GLN A 202 6.70 12.82 -23.42
C GLN A 202 5.75 11.62 -23.68
N PRO A 203 4.83 11.31 -22.75
CA PRO A 203 3.93 10.15 -22.91
C PRO A 203 3.20 10.10 -24.26
N HIS A 204 2.68 11.23 -24.74
CA HIS A 204 1.96 11.31 -26.01
C HIS A 204 2.86 11.31 -27.26
N GLU A 205 4.18 11.32 -27.12
CA GLU A 205 5.13 11.26 -28.24
C GLU A 205 5.60 9.83 -28.52
N THR A 206 5.22 8.88 -27.68
CA THR A 206 5.59 7.47 -27.76
C THR A 206 4.61 6.64 -28.57
N ASP A 207 4.97 5.41 -28.88
CA ASP A 207 4.07 4.51 -29.62
C ASP A 207 2.93 4.03 -28.71
N ILE A 208 3.25 3.69 -27.45
CA ILE A 208 2.30 3.40 -26.39
C ILE A 208 2.93 3.75 -25.04
N THR A 209 2.16 4.41 -24.19
CA THR A 209 2.58 4.69 -22.80
C THR A 209 1.39 4.58 -21.85
N GLU A 210 1.65 3.95 -20.74
CA GLU A 210 0.82 4.02 -19.54
C GLU A 210 1.64 4.67 -18.43
N GLN A 211 1.22 5.84 -18.01
CA GLN A 211 1.90 6.61 -16.98
C GLN A 211 0.92 7.06 -15.92
N THR A 212 1.32 6.92 -14.65
CA THR A 212 0.57 7.47 -13.52
C THR A 212 1.51 8.18 -12.55
N LYS A 213 1.00 9.28 -12.00
CA LYS A 213 1.60 9.97 -10.88
C LYS A 213 0.54 10.11 -9.79
N HIS A 214 0.81 9.54 -8.63
CA HIS A 214 -0.07 9.60 -7.47
C HIS A 214 0.56 10.41 -6.34
N ILE A 215 -0.26 11.22 -5.68
CA ILE A 215 0.04 11.81 -4.37
C ILE A 215 -1.11 11.39 -3.46
N ILE A 216 -0.81 10.54 -2.49
CA ILE A 216 -1.78 9.99 -1.57
C ILE A 216 -1.44 10.47 -0.17
N ASN A 217 -2.43 11.02 0.53
CA ASN A 217 -2.33 11.40 1.93
C ASN A 217 -3.45 10.70 2.68
N SER A 218 -3.12 9.95 3.71
CA SER A 218 -4.08 9.25 4.55
C SER A 218 -3.84 9.52 6.02
N GLY A 219 -4.90 9.67 6.77
CA GLY A 219 -4.85 9.85 8.20
C GLY A 219 -5.96 9.10 8.91
N GLY A 220 -5.72 8.72 10.16
CA GLY A 220 -6.70 8.01 10.98
C GLY A 220 -6.57 8.36 12.45
N LEU A 221 -7.70 8.44 13.12
CA LEU A 221 -7.81 8.62 14.57
C LEU A 221 -8.71 7.52 15.12
N SER A 222 -8.32 6.91 16.22
CA SER A 222 -9.22 6.02 16.97
C SER A 222 -9.11 6.20 18.46
N TYR A 223 -10.22 5.92 19.14
CA TYR A 223 -10.32 5.88 20.57
C TYR A 223 -10.89 4.54 21.01
N ASP A 224 -10.13 3.82 21.85
CA ASP A 224 -10.55 2.58 22.47
C ASP A 224 -10.75 2.83 23.97
N LEU A 225 -11.89 2.42 24.51
CA LEU A 225 -12.21 2.44 25.91
C LEU A 225 -12.58 1.04 26.37
N PHE A 226 -11.90 0.57 27.41
CA PHE A 226 -12.17 -0.71 28.07
C PHE A 226 -12.74 -0.46 29.45
N TRP A 227 -13.62 -1.34 29.93
CA TRP A 227 -14.12 -1.31 31.30
C TRP A 227 -14.44 -2.71 31.80
N HIS A 228 -14.76 -2.80 33.08
CA HIS A 228 -15.05 -4.05 33.75
C HIS A 228 -13.97 -5.12 33.53
N GLU A 229 -12.71 -4.77 33.90
CA GLU A 229 -11.53 -5.64 33.76
C GLU A 229 -11.33 -6.15 32.32
N TYR A 230 -11.46 -5.26 31.33
CA TYR A 230 -11.34 -5.55 29.89
C TYR A 230 -12.40 -6.48 29.29
N LYS A 231 -13.50 -6.78 30.02
CA LYS A 231 -14.60 -7.60 29.51
C LYS A 231 -15.43 -6.88 28.45
N HIS A 232 -15.43 -5.56 28.47
CA HIS A 232 -16.16 -4.73 27.52
C HIS A 232 -15.21 -3.75 26.84
N LYS A 233 -15.48 -3.48 25.56
CA LYS A 233 -14.74 -2.54 24.75
C LYS A 233 -15.69 -1.70 23.92
N ILE A 234 -15.45 -0.39 23.84
CA ILE A 234 -15.96 0.52 22.81
C ILE A 234 -14.78 1.00 22.00
N SER A 235 -14.91 0.93 20.69
CA SER A 235 -13.96 1.52 19.73
C SER A 235 -14.68 2.53 18.87
N LEU A 236 -14.15 3.73 18.81
CA LEU A 236 -14.58 4.76 17.85
C LEU A 236 -13.41 5.06 16.91
N TYR A 237 -13.67 5.19 15.62
CA TYR A 237 -12.62 5.52 14.67
C TYR A 237 -13.11 6.41 13.54
N GLY A 238 -12.19 7.20 12.99
CA GLY A 238 -12.35 7.92 11.76
C GLY A 238 -11.07 7.86 10.94
N SER A 239 -11.20 7.77 9.63
CA SER A 239 -10.08 7.87 8.70
C SER A 239 -10.46 8.67 7.47
N ILE A 240 -9.46 9.31 6.87
CA ILE A 240 -9.59 10.14 5.69
C ILE A 240 -8.43 9.83 4.75
N GLN A 241 -8.72 9.78 3.45
CA GLN A 241 -7.73 9.65 2.40
C GLN A 241 -8.01 10.63 1.28
N HIS A 242 -6.97 11.35 0.87
CA HIS A 242 -6.97 12.21 -0.30
C HIS A 242 -5.99 11.66 -1.32
N THR A 243 -6.44 11.48 -2.56
CA THR A 243 -5.65 10.98 -3.68
C THR A 243 -5.73 11.97 -4.84
N ASP A 244 -4.59 12.52 -5.24
CA ASP A 244 -4.42 13.26 -6.49
C ASP A 244 -3.66 12.36 -7.48
N ARG A 245 -4.28 12.12 -8.64
CA ARG A 245 -3.73 11.28 -9.69
C ARG A 245 -3.71 12.02 -11.01
N ASN A 246 -2.54 12.07 -11.65
CA ASN A 246 -2.37 12.43 -13.04
C ASN A 246 -2.00 11.17 -13.82
N SER A 247 -2.64 10.93 -14.94
CA SER A 247 -2.43 9.73 -15.75
C SER A 247 -2.35 10.03 -17.23
N TYR A 248 -1.70 9.14 -17.94
CA TYR A 248 -1.76 9.03 -19.38
C TYR A 248 -1.90 7.54 -19.74
N TYR A 249 -2.92 7.19 -20.51
CA TYR A 249 -3.16 5.84 -21.01
C TYR A 249 -3.44 5.94 -22.51
N GLY A 250 -2.40 5.91 -23.33
CA GLY A 250 -2.56 6.20 -24.72
C GLY A 250 -1.52 5.56 -25.63
N ALA A 251 -1.90 5.48 -26.89
CA ALA A 251 -1.08 5.06 -28.02
C ALA A 251 -1.27 6.04 -29.19
N GLN A 252 -0.37 5.97 -30.18
CA GLN A 252 -0.48 6.73 -31.44
C GLN A 252 -0.55 8.26 -31.23
N LYS A 253 0.12 8.77 -30.21
CA LYS A 253 0.25 10.21 -29.93
C LYS A 253 -1.07 10.91 -29.58
N ASP A 254 -1.99 10.21 -28.93
CA ASP A 254 -3.29 10.77 -28.53
C ASP A 254 -3.13 11.74 -27.36
N LEU A 255 -3.37 13.02 -27.61
CA LEU A 255 -3.36 14.08 -26.60
C LEU A 255 -4.57 14.04 -25.67
N ASN A 256 -5.65 13.35 -26.02
CA ASN A 256 -6.84 13.22 -25.18
C ASN A 256 -6.73 12.09 -24.15
N ALA A 257 -5.63 11.31 -24.20
CA ALA A 257 -5.39 10.20 -23.26
C ALA A 257 -4.87 10.64 -21.89
N TYR A 258 -4.71 11.95 -21.66
CA TYR A 258 -4.40 12.49 -20.32
C TYR A 258 -5.64 12.52 -19.44
N GLY A 259 -5.47 12.07 -18.20
CA GLY A 259 -6.50 12.07 -17.16
C GLY A 259 -6.01 12.71 -15.87
N LYS A 260 -6.92 13.34 -15.15
CA LYS A 260 -6.70 13.85 -13.80
C LYS A 260 -7.86 13.42 -12.90
N THR A 261 -7.54 12.88 -11.74
CA THR A 261 -8.52 12.49 -10.71
C THR A 261 -8.09 13.07 -9.38
N ASN A 262 -9.05 13.66 -8.68
CA ASN A 262 -8.90 14.09 -7.30
C ASN A 262 -10.01 13.42 -6.49
N ASP A 263 -9.63 12.61 -5.53
CA ASP A 263 -10.54 11.79 -4.74
C ASP A 263 -10.34 12.05 -3.25
N LEU A 264 -11.43 12.32 -2.54
CA LEU A 264 -11.45 12.46 -1.09
C LEU A 264 -12.44 11.47 -0.50
N THR A 265 -11.94 10.51 0.23
CA THR A 265 -12.73 9.48 0.88
C THR A 265 -12.55 9.55 2.38
N TRP A 266 -13.64 9.36 3.13
CA TRP A 266 -13.60 9.25 4.59
C TRP A 266 -14.50 8.14 5.09
N VAL A 267 -14.16 7.59 6.25
CA VAL A 267 -14.95 6.58 6.94
C VAL A 267 -14.92 6.84 8.43
N ALA A 268 -16.03 6.58 9.09
CA ALA A 268 -16.12 6.59 10.54
C ALA A 268 -16.98 5.42 11.01
N GLY A 269 -16.70 4.93 12.20
CA GLY A 269 -17.42 3.81 12.78
C GLY A 269 -17.11 3.62 14.28
N GLY A 270 -17.82 2.66 14.86
CA GLY A 270 -17.69 2.31 16.28
C GLY A 270 -18.28 0.94 16.58
#